data_d992cc81eed539d00423478821adb4cb
#
_entry.id   d992cc81eed539d00423478821adb4cb
#
_cell.length_a   1.000
_cell.length_b   1.000
_cell.length_c   1.000
_cell.angle_alpha   90.00
_cell.angle_beta   90.00
_cell.angle_gamma   90.00
#
_symmetry.space_group_name_H-M   'P 1'
#
loop_
_entity.id
_entity.type
_entity.pdbx_description
1 polymer ?
#
loop_
_entity_poly.entity_id
_entity_poly.type
_entity_poly.pdbx_seq_one_letter_code
_entity_poly.pdbx_strand_id
1 'polypeptide(L)'
;MEQAGSQPERYERASYDYGHYDVARLHRSPIISRFIGSWKAQALAARNGCPTVLYSIDVINRTLLGVMLAAAAGAATVNWPSFRGPEAGGVADGKVATSWNADPGAGALRNIRWKTAIPGLAHSSPAIWENRLFVTSAISSAGPAPLKVGLYGDGDPADDNAEQSWVVYCLEKNTGKILWQRVAHKGAPKTKRHTKATHANSTPATDGKRLIAYLGSEGVYAYDLDGNLLWTKDLGVFDPGPQGYDLQWGTASSPVLFEDKLILQCDQKKNSFLVVLSAKDGKELWRVGRDGVSNHSWATPAVITAAGRTQIVCNGWPYIAGYELATGKELWRLKSGGDIPVPTPVFADGLIYVTNAHGGPKPLYAVKPDASGDITPDAASNTSPGLAWYEPSNGAYMQTPVILDDLLYSCSDRGVLKVYDARTGQLRYTERLGAGTTGFSSSPIAVDSKLYFASEEGEVYVIKAGAQFELLSKNLLGEIAMASPAVSENALYYRTRGHVVAIAER
;
A
#
# COMPACT_ATOMS: atom_id res chain seq x y z
N MET A 1 -8.89 11.31 63.29
CA MET A 1 -7.63 10.63 62.98
C MET A 1 -7.79 10.24 61.51
N GLU A 2 -7.47 11.12 60.81
CA GLU A 2 -6.51 11.61 59.82
C GLU A 2 -6.62 10.84 58.52
N GLN A 3 -7.22 11.56 57.57
CA GLN A 3 -7.23 11.27 56.14
C GLN A 3 -5.86 11.68 55.58
N ALA A 4 -5.25 10.79 54.77
CA ALA A 4 -4.15 11.16 53.90
C ALA A 4 -4.63 11.04 52.46
N GLY A 5 -4.83 12.18 51.82
CA GLY A 5 -5.09 12.28 50.39
C GLY A 5 -3.78 12.23 49.60
N SER A 6 -3.74 11.43 48.56
CA SER A 6 -2.67 11.44 47.56
C SER A 6 -3.11 12.30 46.37
N GLN A 7 -2.33 13.34 46.07
CA GLN A 7 -2.45 14.16 44.87
C GLN A 7 -1.82 13.44 43.66
N PRO A 8 -2.31 13.69 42.43
CA PRO A 8 -1.69 13.19 41.24
C PRO A 8 -0.49 14.04 40.81
N GLU A 9 0.59 13.36 40.46
CA GLU A 9 1.82 13.96 39.91
C GLU A 9 1.55 14.63 38.54
N ARG A 10 2.03 15.87 38.44
CA ARG A 10 2.06 16.63 37.18
C ARG A 10 3.25 16.21 36.36
N TYR A 11 3.00 15.77 35.11
CA TYR A 11 4.04 15.63 34.12
C TYR A 11 4.49 17.04 33.63
N GLU A 12 5.74 17.38 33.90
CA GLU A 12 6.40 18.54 33.32
C GLU A 12 6.68 18.34 31.83
N ARG A 13 6.30 19.34 31.02
CA ARG A 13 6.65 19.46 29.61
C ARG A 13 8.10 19.91 29.51
N ALA A 14 8.98 19.05 28.99
CA ALA A 14 10.29 19.47 28.51
C ALA A 14 10.13 20.19 27.16
N SER A 15 10.38 21.49 27.18
CA SER A 15 10.54 22.32 25.98
C SER A 15 11.96 22.16 25.44
N TYR A 16 12.10 21.68 24.23
CA TYR A 16 13.40 21.69 23.52
C TYR A 16 13.54 22.96 22.71
N ASP A 17 14.57 23.69 23.06
CA ASP A 17 15.01 24.95 22.47
C ASP A 17 15.75 24.67 21.13
N TYR A 18 15.38 25.37 20.06
CA TYR A 18 16.03 25.29 18.76
C TYR A 18 17.17 26.30 18.69
N GLY A 19 18.40 25.81 18.84
CA GLY A 19 19.59 26.61 18.59
C GLY A 19 19.80 26.89 17.10
N HIS A 20 19.86 28.14 16.72
CA HIS A 20 20.29 28.65 15.43
C HIS A 20 21.76 28.29 15.16
N TYR A 21 22.05 27.69 14.04
CA TYR A 21 23.41 27.67 13.47
C TYR A 21 23.45 28.44 12.16
N ASP A 22 24.38 29.39 12.20
CA ASP A 22 24.70 30.39 11.18
C ASP A 22 25.50 29.79 10.03
N VAL A 23 25.13 30.13 8.79
CA VAL A 23 25.78 29.70 7.57
C VAL A 23 26.76 30.80 7.12
N ALA A 24 28.06 30.58 7.25
CA ALA A 24 29.02 31.36 6.47
C ALA A 24 30.37 30.64 6.30
N ARG A 25 30.80 30.55 5.03
CA ARG A 25 32.15 30.41 4.45
C ARG A 25 32.81 29.04 4.42
N LEU A 26 33.04 28.51 3.20
CA LEU A 26 34.37 28.62 2.61
C LEU A 26 34.45 28.23 1.13
N HIS A 27 35.22 29.01 0.43
CA HIS A 27 35.50 29.09 -1.00
C HIS A 27 36.47 28.04 -1.54
N ARG A 28 36.27 27.66 -2.83
CA ARG A 28 37.22 27.46 -3.95
C ARG A 28 38.28 26.35 -3.81
N SER A 29 38.37 25.47 -4.78
CA SER A 29 39.04 25.68 -6.08
C SER A 29 39.11 24.35 -6.89
N PRO A 30 39.45 24.36 -8.19
CA PRO A 30 39.02 23.40 -9.20
C PRO A 30 40.14 22.44 -9.65
N ILE A 31 39.78 21.30 -10.25
CA ILE A 31 40.63 20.64 -11.25
C ILE A 31 39.74 20.05 -12.36
N ILE A 32 40.03 20.52 -13.53
CA ILE A 32 39.46 20.23 -14.84
C ILE A 32 40.27 19.09 -15.48
N SER A 33 39.53 18.34 -16.32
CA SER A 33 39.93 17.78 -17.61
C SER A 33 40.47 16.35 -17.73
N ARG A 34 39.93 15.79 -18.78
CA ARG A 34 40.44 14.76 -19.70
C ARG A 34 40.03 13.32 -19.44
N PHE A 35 39.12 12.84 -20.30
CA PHE A 35 39.50 11.79 -21.26
C PHE A 35 38.39 11.64 -22.32
N ILE A 36 38.72 12.15 -23.54
CA ILE A 36 38.07 11.79 -24.81
C ILE A 36 38.92 10.69 -25.43
N GLY A 37 38.40 9.50 -25.53
CA GLY A 37 39.00 8.37 -26.24
C GLY A 37 38.25 8.08 -27.54
N SER A 38 38.93 8.38 -28.65
CA SER A 38 38.49 8.15 -30.03
C SER A 38 38.46 6.67 -30.38
N TRP A 39 37.36 6.21 -31.00
CA TRP A 39 37.31 4.97 -31.76
C TRP A 39 37.32 5.29 -33.26
N LYS A 40 38.42 4.96 -33.94
CA LYS A 40 38.54 4.92 -35.41
C LYS A 40 38.05 3.57 -35.89
N ALA A 41 37.05 3.54 -36.76
CA ALA A 41 36.67 2.40 -37.56
C ALA A 41 37.57 2.38 -38.84
N GLN A 42 38.29 1.28 -39.08
CA GLN A 42 38.98 1.02 -40.33
C GLN A 42 38.03 0.44 -41.37
N ALA A 43 37.90 1.12 -42.48
CA ALA A 43 37.22 0.62 -43.65
C ALA A 43 38.24 -0.17 -44.53
N LEU A 44 37.88 -1.44 -44.87
CA LEU A 44 38.60 -2.19 -45.88
C LEU A 44 37.84 -2.06 -47.22
N ALA A 45 38.50 -1.57 -48.24
CA ALA A 45 37.96 -1.45 -49.57
C ALA A 45 38.14 -2.77 -50.33
N ALA A 46 37.05 -3.20 -51.03
CA ALA A 46 37.17 -4.15 -52.15
C ALA A 46 36.43 -3.60 -53.34
N ARG A 47 37.14 -3.52 -54.46
CA ARG A 47 36.71 -3.07 -55.80
C ARG A 47 35.80 -4.13 -56.41
N ASN A 48 34.66 -3.74 -57.01
CA ASN A 48 34.36 -3.99 -58.44
C ASN A 48 32.90 -3.55 -58.70
N GLY A 49 32.75 -2.80 -59.78
CA GLY A 49 31.61 -1.98 -60.12
C GLY A 49 30.36 -2.71 -60.58
N CYS A 50 29.26 -2.05 -60.33
CA CYS A 50 28.09 -1.89 -61.19
C CYS A 50 27.19 -0.76 -60.65
N PRO A 51 26.87 0.26 -61.42
CA PRO A 51 25.99 1.34 -60.94
C PRO A 51 24.56 1.04 -61.42
N THR A 52 23.68 0.79 -60.51
CA THR A 52 22.22 1.01 -60.63
C THR A 52 21.54 0.17 -59.54
N VAL A 53 21.34 0.69 -58.39
CA VAL A 53 20.26 0.46 -57.40
C VAL A 53 20.59 1.24 -56.12
N LEU A 54 20.50 2.52 -56.12
CA LEU A 54 20.74 3.37 -54.93
C LEU A 54 19.63 4.41 -54.72
N TYR A 55 18.38 4.09 -55.09
CA TYR A 55 17.24 5.02 -54.84
C TYR A 55 16.06 4.37 -54.11
N SER A 56 16.18 3.18 -53.54
CA SER A 56 15.00 2.50 -52.99
C SER A 56 15.10 2.13 -51.49
N ILE A 57 16.24 2.37 -50.83
CA ILE A 57 16.40 1.92 -49.41
C ILE A 57 16.16 3.06 -48.40
N ASP A 58 16.35 4.33 -48.78
CA ASP A 58 16.19 5.46 -47.85
C ASP A 58 14.71 5.83 -47.62
N VAL A 59 13.80 5.55 -48.53
CA VAL A 59 12.36 5.82 -48.32
C VAL A 59 11.68 4.77 -47.46
N ILE A 60 12.14 3.50 -47.53
CA ILE A 60 11.56 2.43 -46.73
C ILE A 60 11.99 2.52 -45.25
N ASN A 61 13.24 2.95 -44.98
CA ASN A 61 13.71 3.12 -43.61
C ASN A 61 13.09 4.34 -42.88
N ARG A 62 12.72 5.40 -43.61
CA ARG A 62 12.04 6.57 -43.00
C ARG A 62 10.56 6.32 -42.75
N THR A 63 9.92 5.44 -43.51
CA THR A 63 8.52 5.06 -43.31
C THR A 63 8.36 3.99 -42.23
N LEU A 64 9.32 3.09 -42.07
CA LEU A 64 9.34 2.11 -40.98
C LEU A 64 9.78 2.70 -39.62
N LEU A 65 10.64 3.74 -39.61
CA LEU A 65 10.98 4.46 -38.36
C LEU A 65 9.88 5.42 -37.91
N GLY A 66 9.02 5.86 -38.84
CA GLY A 66 7.84 6.71 -38.53
C GLY A 66 6.63 5.95 -38.00
N VAL A 67 6.58 4.61 -38.16
CA VAL A 67 5.48 3.75 -37.68
C VAL A 67 5.79 3.07 -36.34
N MET A 68 7.04 3.08 -35.90
CA MET A 68 7.44 2.51 -34.57
C MET A 68 7.46 3.55 -33.42
N LEU A 69 7.04 4.80 -33.65
CA LEU A 69 6.74 5.78 -32.59
C LEU A 69 5.24 6.03 -32.44
N ALA A 70 4.38 5.12 -32.90
CA ALA A 70 3.04 5.05 -32.34
C ALA A 70 3.19 4.51 -30.90
N ALA A 71 3.11 5.44 -29.96
CA ALA A 71 3.12 5.15 -28.53
C ALA A 71 2.33 3.85 -28.27
N ALA A 72 2.97 2.84 -27.74
CA ALA A 72 2.27 1.76 -27.05
C ALA A 72 1.57 2.42 -25.87
N ALA A 73 0.37 2.96 -26.11
CA ALA A 73 -0.58 3.23 -25.04
C ALA A 73 -0.80 1.86 -24.41
N GLY A 74 -0.21 1.61 -23.26
CA GLY A 74 -0.37 0.36 -22.51
C GLY A 74 -1.86 0.04 -22.42
N ALA A 75 -2.23 -1.21 -22.61
CA ALA A 75 -3.61 -1.62 -22.42
C ALA A 75 -4.01 -1.27 -20.98
N ALA A 76 -5.19 -0.68 -20.82
CA ALA A 76 -5.68 -0.30 -19.49
C ALA A 76 -5.70 -1.52 -18.54
N THR A 77 -5.29 -1.32 -17.30
CA THR A 77 -5.34 -2.35 -16.25
C THR A 77 -6.78 -2.86 -16.10
N VAL A 78 -6.98 -4.15 -16.32
CA VAL A 78 -8.31 -4.79 -16.23
C VAL A 78 -8.56 -5.32 -14.83
N ASN A 79 -7.56 -5.97 -14.22
CA ASN A 79 -7.68 -6.65 -12.94
C ASN A 79 -6.94 -5.90 -11.84
N TRP A 80 -7.57 -5.83 -10.66
CA TRP A 80 -7.01 -5.32 -9.41
C TRP A 80 -7.22 -6.36 -8.30
N PRO A 81 -6.44 -7.45 -8.32
CA PRO A 81 -6.83 -8.72 -7.70
C PRO A 81 -6.74 -8.74 -6.18
N SER A 82 -6.11 -7.76 -5.55
CA SER A 82 -5.84 -7.74 -4.11
C SER A 82 -5.60 -6.32 -3.61
N PHE A 83 -5.24 -6.18 -2.34
CA PHE A 83 -4.84 -4.90 -1.74
C PHE A 83 -3.73 -4.24 -2.56
N ARG A 84 -3.99 -3.01 -3.02
CA ARG A 84 -3.11 -2.20 -3.89
C ARG A 84 -2.82 -2.80 -5.27
N GLY A 85 -3.65 -3.73 -5.73
CA GLY A 85 -3.59 -4.26 -7.10
C GLY A 85 -2.43 -5.23 -7.35
N PRO A 86 -1.98 -5.33 -8.60
CA PRO A 86 -0.87 -6.22 -8.95
C PRO A 86 0.38 -5.89 -8.12
N GLU A 87 0.99 -6.94 -7.53
CA GLU A 87 2.24 -6.84 -6.76
C GLU A 87 2.22 -5.80 -5.62
N ALA A 88 1.01 -5.38 -5.17
CA ALA A 88 0.79 -4.34 -4.17
C ALA A 88 1.42 -2.96 -4.53
N GLY A 89 1.74 -2.73 -5.79
CA GLY A 89 2.44 -1.54 -6.27
C GLY A 89 1.62 -0.25 -6.19
N GLY A 90 0.30 -0.35 -6.31
CA GLY A 90 -0.58 0.82 -6.36
C GLY A 90 -0.50 1.58 -7.67
N VAL A 91 0.04 0.98 -8.72
CA VAL A 91 0.23 1.59 -10.05
C VAL A 91 -0.65 0.86 -11.06
N ALA A 92 -1.27 1.60 -11.96
CA ALA A 92 -2.10 1.07 -13.02
C ALA A 92 -1.91 1.84 -14.33
N ASP A 93 -2.14 1.15 -15.44
CA ASP A 93 -2.26 1.72 -16.77
C ASP A 93 -3.71 2.11 -17.05
N GLY A 94 -3.93 3.17 -17.81
CA GLY A 94 -5.24 3.62 -18.27
C GLY A 94 -5.44 5.12 -18.15
N LYS A 95 -6.61 5.61 -18.56
CA LYS A 95 -7.01 7.01 -18.47
C LYS A 95 -8.16 7.14 -17.48
N VAL A 96 -7.90 7.66 -16.31
CA VAL A 96 -8.93 7.86 -15.28
C VAL A 96 -9.21 9.32 -15.06
N ALA A 97 -10.43 9.62 -14.56
CA ALA A 97 -10.89 10.98 -14.35
C ALA A 97 -9.93 11.79 -13.45
N THR A 98 -9.56 12.96 -13.88
CA THR A 98 -8.81 13.92 -13.07
C THR A 98 -9.72 14.68 -12.13
N SER A 99 -10.97 14.96 -12.55
CA SER A 99 -11.90 15.73 -11.73
C SER A 99 -13.29 15.09 -11.68
N TRP A 100 -13.90 15.11 -10.48
CA TRP A 100 -15.26 14.62 -10.23
C TRP A 100 -15.90 15.31 -9.02
N ASN A 101 -17.18 15.02 -8.83
CA ASN A 101 -17.90 15.31 -7.58
C ASN A 101 -18.88 14.17 -7.30
N ALA A 102 -18.70 13.46 -6.17
CA ALA A 102 -19.61 12.44 -5.69
C ALA A 102 -20.43 12.90 -4.45
N ASP A 103 -20.29 14.17 -4.06
CA ASP A 103 -21.03 14.80 -2.97
C ASP A 103 -22.19 15.65 -3.52
N PRO A 104 -23.46 15.20 -3.40
CA PRO A 104 -24.60 15.98 -3.85
C PRO A 104 -24.78 17.27 -3.02
N GLY A 105 -24.25 17.33 -1.79
CA GLY A 105 -24.28 18.52 -0.94
C GLY A 105 -23.35 19.64 -1.42
N ALA A 106 -22.33 19.31 -2.20
CA ALA A 106 -21.35 20.25 -2.76
C ALA A 106 -21.65 20.63 -4.21
N GLY A 107 -22.78 20.20 -4.78
CA GLY A 107 -23.23 20.54 -6.12
C GLY A 107 -23.56 19.34 -7.00
N ALA A 108 -23.67 19.56 -8.30
CA ALA A 108 -24.04 18.51 -9.25
C ALA A 108 -23.00 17.38 -9.26
N LEU A 109 -23.49 16.13 -9.28
CA LEU A 109 -22.63 14.96 -9.48
C LEU A 109 -21.95 15.02 -10.85
N ARG A 110 -20.65 14.71 -10.87
CA ARG A 110 -19.83 14.75 -12.10
C ARG A 110 -18.91 13.55 -12.17
N ASN A 111 -18.83 12.89 -13.31
CA ASN A 111 -17.97 11.74 -13.59
C ASN A 111 -18.22 10.56 -12.63
N ILE A 112 -19.42 10.43 -12.11
CA ILE A 112 -19.85 9.29 -11.29
C ILE A 112 -20.59 8.30 -12.19
N ARG A 113 -19.98 7.12 -12.40
CA ARG A 113 -20.61 6.04 -13.18
C ARG A 113 -21.76 5.42 -12.39
N TRP A 114 -21.52 5.06 -11.12
CA TRP A 114 -22.50 4.56 -10.18
C TRP A 114 -22.01 4.73 -8.73
N LYS A 115 -22.95 4.67 -7.79
CA LYS A 115 -22.71 4.67 -6.34
C LYS A 115 -23.66 3.65 -5.72
N THR A 116 -23.11 2.55 -5.15
CA THR A 116 -23.88 1.44 -4.60
C THR A 116 -23.70 1.38 -3.09
N ALA A 117 -24.82 1.36 -2.36
CA ALA A 117 -24.83 1.24 -0.91
C ALA A 117 -24.36 -0.17 -0.47
N ILE A 118 -23.44 -0.22 0.48
CA ILE A 118 -22.94 -1.44 1.12
C ILE A 118 -23.12 -1.29 2.62
N PRO A 119 -24.07 -2.02 3.23
CA PRO A 119 -24.33 -1.97 4.66
C PRO A 119 -23.12 -2.36 5.51
N GLY A 120 -23.06 -1.84 6.73
CA GLY A 120 -22.02 -2.13 7.71
C GLY A 120 -20.82 -1.20 7.62
N LEU A 121 -19.75 -1.53 8.36
CA LEU A 121 -18.52 -0.76 8.45
C LEU A 121 -17.34 -1.58 7.97
N ALA A 122 -16.55 -1.03 7.04
CA ALA A 122 -15.37 -1.69 6.49
C ALA A 122 -14.33 -0.71 5.95
N HIS A 123 -13.05 -1.09 6.07
CA HIS A 123 -11.92 -0.49 5.35
C HIS A 123 -11.38 -1.43 4.25
N SER A 124 -12.09 -2.54 3.99
CA SER A 124 -11.80 -3.42 2.85
C SER A 124 -11.79 -2.63 1.55
N SER A 125 -10.64 -2.58 0.89
CA SER A 125 -10.50 -2.00 -0.46
C SER A 125 -11.21 -2.88 -1.49
N PRO A 126 -11.63 -2.33 -2.65
CA PRO A 126 -12.17 -3.15 -3.72
C PRO A 126 -11.09 -4.05 -4.32
N ALA A 127 -11.40 -5.33 -4.52
CA ALA A 127 -10.64 -6.24 -5.38
C ALA A 127 -11.45 -6.50 -6.64
N ILE A 128 -10.79 -6.52 -7.81
CA ILE A 128 -11.47 -6.58 -9.11
C ILE A 128 -10.85 -7.68 -9.97
N TRP A 129 -11.73 -8.50 -10.54
CA TRP A 129 -11.34 -9.46 -11.58
C TRP A 129 -12.36 -9.41 -12.73
N GLU A 130 -11.90 -9.06 -13.90
CA GLU A 130 -12.75 -8.86 -15.08
C GLU A 130 -13.95 -7.94 -14.79
N ASN A 131 -15.19 -8.44 -14.89
CA ASN A 131 -16.40 -7.67 -14.62
C ASN A 131 -16.94 -7.80 -13.17
N ARG A 132 -16.15 -8.33 -12.24
CA ARG A 132 -16.55 -8.55 -10.84
C ARG A 132 -15.73 -7.70 -9.89
N LEU A 133 -16.40 -7.03 -8.97
CA LEU A 133 -15.81 -6.25 -7.91
C LEU A 133 -16.21 -6.85 -6.55
N PHE A 134 -15.23 -7.08 -5.69
CA PHE A 134 -15.42 -7.72 -4.39
C PHE A 134 -15.03 -6.78 -3.25
N VAL A 135 -15.86 -6.73 -2.21
CA VAL A 135 -15.58 -6.06 -0.93
C VAL A 135 -16.14 -6.89 0.23
N THR A 136 -15.59 -6.69 1.42
CA THR A 136 -16.15 -7.23 2.67
C THR A 136 -16.77 -6.13 3.50
N SER A 137 -17.66 -6.49 4.44
CA SER A 137 -18.23 -5.55 5.41
C SER A 137 -18.63 -6.29 6.69
N ALA A 138 -18.59 -5.60 7.83
CA ALA A 138 -19.12 -6.09 9.10
C ALA A 138 -20.38 -5.29 9.47
N ILE A 139 -21.52 -5.98 9.62
CA ILE A 139 -22.82 -5.38 9.93
C ILE A 139 -23.14 -5.68 11.38
N SER A 140 -23.18 -4.65 12.22
CA SER A 140 -23.51 -4.77 13.64
C SER A 140 -25.02 -4.91 13.86
N SER A 141 -25.44 -5.83 14.75
CA SER A 141 -26.84 -5.98 15.18
C SER A 141 -27.32 -4.80 16.03
N ALA A 142 -26.41 -4.02 16.60
CA ALA A 142 -26.71 -2.82 17.39
C ALA A 142 -26.95 -1.55 16.54
N GLY A 143 -26.88 -1.66 15.20
CA GLY A 143 -27.01 -0.52 14.30
C GLY A 143 -25.67 0.02 13.79
N PRO A 144 -25.62 1.27 13.32
CA PRO A 144 -24.42 1.84 12.72
C PRO A 144 -23.25 1.91 13.72
N ALA A 145 -22.17 1.21 13.41
CA ALA A 145 -20.96 1.20 14.24
C ALA A 145 -20.26 2.57 14.25
N PRO A 146 -19.77 3.04 15.41
CA PRO A 146 -19.01 4.29 15.51
C PRO A 146 -17.67 4.18 14.78
N LEU A 147 -17.22 5.30 14.19
CA LEU A 147 -15.92 5.41 13.51
C LEU A 147 -15.31 6.77 13.85
N LYS A 148 -14.09 6.76 14.38
CA LYS A 148 -13.30 7.96 14.58
C LYS A 148 -12.58 8.36 13.31
N VAL A 149 -12.49 9.65 13.03
CA VAL A 149 -11.84 10.23 11.85
C VAL A 149 -10.86 11.32 12.31
N GLY A 150 -9.90 11.65 11.49
CA GLY A 150 -8.90 12.68 11.77
C GLY A 150 -7.66 12.14 12.47
N LEU A 151 -6.80 13.05 12.91
CA LEU A 151 -5.52 12.69 13.56
C LEU A 151 -5.74 11.96 14.88
N TYR A 152 -4.79 11.11 15.23
CA TYR A 152 -4.86 10.33 16.47
C TYR A 152 -4.85 11.19 17.72
N GLY A 153 -5.61 10.78 18.72
CA GLY A 153 -5.66 11.40 20.04
C GLY A 153 -5.73 10.40 21.18
N ASP A 154 -6.18 9.16 20.91
CA ASP A 154 -6.25 8.07 21.89
C ASP A 154 -5.99 6.74 21.19
N GLY A 155 -5.62 5.72 21.96
CA GLY A 155 -5.40 4.35 21.51
C GLY A 155 -6.48 3.38 21.96
N ASP A 156 -7.60 3.86 22.50
CA ASP A 156 -8.63 3.00 23.07
C ASP A 156 -9.29 2.12 22.02
N PRO A 157 -9.65 0.88 22.37
CA PRO A 157 -10.48 0.04 21.53
C PRO A 157 -11.91 0.58 21.45
N ALA A 158 -12.57 0.35 20.33
CA ALA A 158 -13.97 0.68 20.19
C ALA A 158 -14.84 -0.21 21.08
N ASP A 159 -15.87 0.36 21.67
CA ASP A 159 -16.95 -0.39 22.33
C ASP A 159 -17.97 -0.84 21.27
N ASP A 160 -17.66 -1.95 20.59
CA ASP A 160 -18.39 -2.50 19.46
C ASP A 160 -18.38 -4.03 19.52
N ASN A 161 -18.94 -4.57 20.63
CA ASN A 161 -18.94 -6.00 20.93
C ASN A 161 -20.28 -6.70 20.55
N ALA A 162 -21.23 -5.95 19.95
CA ALA A 162 -22.48 -6.54 19.50
C ALA A 162 -22.24 -7.59 18.40
N GLU A 163 -23.16 -8.53 18.27
CA GLU A 163 -23.12 -9.52 17.19
C GLU A 163 -22.92 -8.85 15.83
N GLN A 164 -21.96 -9.33 15.07
CA GLN A 164 -21.66 -8.88 13.71
C GLN A 164 -22.03 -9.95 12.70
N SER A 165 -22.41 -9.52 11.51
CA SER A 165 -22.46 -10.36 10.32
C SER A 165 -21.33 -9.90 9.38
N TRP A 166 -20.32 -10.75 9.16
CA TRP A 166 -19.28 -10.51 8.17
C TRP A 166 -19.77 -10.96 6.80
N VAL A 167 -19.91 -10.00 5.90
CA VAL A 167 -20.51 -10.22 4.59
C VAL A 167 -19.49 -9.98 3.48
N VAL A 168 -19.43 -10.90 2.54
CA VAL A 168 -18.68 -10.75 1.27
C VAL A 168 -19.67 -10.36 0.19
N TYR A 169 -19.38 -9.28 -0.54
CA TYR A 169 -20.17 -8.79 -1.66
C TYR A 169 -19.42 -8.96 -2.97
N CYS A 170 -20.15 -9.36 -4.01
CA CYS A 170 -19.72 -9.28 -5.39
C CYS A 170 -20.65 -8.34 -6.15
N LEU A 171 -20.07 -7.33 -6.78
CA LEU A 171 -20.79 -6.37 -7.61
C LEU A 171 -20.37 -6.56 -9.07
N GLU A 172 -21.28 -6.27 -9.99
CA GLU A 172 -20.94 -6.04 -11.37
C GLU A 172 -20.18 -4.71 -11.51
N LYS A 173 -18.96 -4.79 -11.99
CA LYS A 173 -18.04 -3.65 -12.06
C LYS A 173 -18.59 -2.46 -12.83
N ASN A 174 -19.30 -2.68 -13.92
CA ASN A 174 -19.75 -1.60 -14.81
C ASN A 174 -21.01 -0.89 -14.34
N THR A 175 -21.90 -1.58 -13.60
CA THR A 175 -23.20 -1.06 -13.16
C THR A 175 -23.33 -0.85 -11.66
N GLY A 176 -22.45 -1.48 -10.87
CA GLY A 176 -22.54 -1.49 -9.42
C GLY A 176 -23.65 -2.39 -8.87
N LYS A 177 -24.34 -3.18 -9.72
CA LYS A 177 -25.36 -4.14 -9.27
C LYS A 177 -24.73 -5.22 -8.39
N ILE A 178 -25.29 -5.47 -7.21
CA ILE A 178 -24.89 -6.60 -6.39
C ILE A 178 -25.31 -7.89 -7.09
N LEU A 179 -24.35 -8.70 -7.51
CA LEU A 179 -24.55 -10.00 -8.15
C LEU A 179 -24.88 -11.07 -7.09
N TRP A 180 -24.12 -11.05 -6.00
CA TRP A 180 -24.36 -11.92 -4.86
C TRP A 180 -23.75 -11.32 -3.58
N GLN A 181 -24.24 -11.77 -2.44
CA GLN A 181 -23.66 -11.54 -1.12
C GLN A 181 -23.69 -12.82 -0.31
N ARG A 182 -22.68 -13.02 0.56
CA ARG A 182 -22.58 -14.19 1.44
C ARG A 182 -22.21 -13.75 2.85
N VAL A 183 -22.97 -14.21 3.82
CA VAL A 183 -22.57 -14.12 5.23
C VAL A 183 -21.50 -15.18 5.44
N ALA A 184 -20.25 -14.75 5.57
CA ALA A 184 -19.11 -15.64 5.81
C ALA A 184 -19.09 -16.11 7.27
N HIS A 185 -19.29 -15.17 8.20
CA HIS A 185 -19.33 -15.43 9.64
C HIS A 185 -20.43 -14.60 10.31
N LYS A 186 -20.99 -15.12 11.41
CA LYS A 186 -21.93 -14.40 12.25
C LYS A 186 -21.65 -14.74 13.72
N GLY A 187 -21.54 -13.71 14.57
CA GLY A 187 -21.28 -13.87 15.99
C GLY A 187 -20.75 -12.60 16.65
N ALA A 188 -20.51 -12.65 17.94
CA ALA A 188 -19.79 -11.59 18.64
C ALA A 188 -18.31 -11.58 18.17
N PRO A 189 -17.71 -10.40 17.97
CA PRO A 189 -16.29 -10.31 17.62
C PRO A 189 -15.41 -10.99 18.69
N LYS A 190 -14.49 -11.84 18.24
CA LYS A 190 -13.55 -12.52 19.16
C LYS A 190 -12.53 -11.55 19.78
N THR A 191 -12.29 -10.41 19.14
CA THR A 191 -11.39 -9.33 19.61
C THR A 191 -11.99 -7.97 19.31
N LYS A 192 -11.64 -6.96 20.11
CA LYS A 192 -12.02 -5.57 19.86
C LYS A 192 -11.23 -5.01 18.68
N ARG A 193 -11.69 -3.89 18.14
CA ARG A 193 -11.03 -3.09 17.10
C ARG A 193 -10.63 -1.72 17.65
N HIS A 194 -9.63 -1.10 17.04
CA HIS A 194 -9.33 0.32 17.29
C HIS A 194 -10.50 1.21 16.87
N THR A 195 -10.68 2.36 17.52
CA THR A 195 -11.77 3.31 17.20
C THR A 195 -11.77 3.81 15.76
N LYS A 196 -10.60 3.83 15.10
CA LYS A 196 -10.43 4.15 13.67
C LYS A 196 -10.45 2.92 12.76
N ALA A 197 -10.44 1.70 13.29
CA ALA A 197 -10.50 0.46 12.52
C ALA A 197 -11.92 -0.08 12.41
N THR A 198 -12.08 -1.20 11.72
CA THR A 198 -13.34 -1.91 11.54
C THR A 198 -13.13 -3.41 11.83
N HIS A 199 -14.20 -4.18 11.94
CA HIS A 199 -14.11 -5.65 11.96
C HIS A 199 -13.94 -6.26 10.55
N ALA A 200 -13.83 -5.43 9.49
CA ALA A 200 -13.61 -5.83 8.10
C ALA A 200 -12.57 -4.91 7.42
N ASN A 201 -11.34 -4.91 7.95
CA ASN A 201 -10.24 -4.11 7.39
C ASN A 201 -9.57 -4.80 6.19
N SER A 202 -9.41 -6.14 6.25
CA SER A 202 -8.75 -6.91 5.20
C SER A 202 -9.43 -6.77 3.84
N THR A 203 -8.64 -6.51 2.81
CA THR A 203 -9.08 -6.52 1.42
C THR A 203 -9.08 -7.97 0.91
N PRO A 204 -10.14 -8.46 0.28
CA PRO A 204 -10.15 -9.80 -0.29
C PRO A 204 -9.15 -9.91 -1.44
N ALA A 205 -8.69 -11.13 -1.71
CA ALA A 205 -7.80 -11.42 -2.84
C ALA A 205 -8.41 -12.46 -3.78
N THR A 206 -8.14 -12.33 -5.08
CA THR A 206 -8.63 -13.26 -6.10
C THR A 206 -7.56 -13.60 -7.14
N ASP A 207 -7.58 -14.84 -7.62
CA ASP A 207 -6.74 -15.33 -8.71
C ASP A 207 -7.55 -15.58 -10.02
N GLY A 208 -8.81 -15.10 -10.05
CA GLY A 208 -9.73 -15.35 -11.15
C GLY A 208 -10.42 -16.71 -11.11
N LYS A 209 -10.06 -17.56 -10.17
CA LYS A 209 -10.71 -18.86 -9.90
C LYS A 209 -11.35 -18.88 -8.52
N ARG A 210 -10.73 -18.22 -7.56
CA ARG A 210 -11.10 -18.18 -6.14
C ARG A 210 -11.11 -16.76 -5.64
N LEU A 211 -11.93 -16.52 -4.64
CA LEU A 211 -11.97 -15.31 -3.85
C LEU A 211 -11.67 -15.69 -2.40
N ILE A 212 -10.65 -15.09 -1.81
CA ILE A 212 -10.26 -15.30 -0.42
C ILE A 212 -10.67 -14.09 0.40
N ALA A 213 -11.53 -14.29 1.39
CA ALA A 213 -11.85 -13.32 2.43
C ALA A 213 -11.17 -13.75 3.73
N TYR A 214 -10.23 -12.94 4.22
CA TYR A 214 -9.59 -13.12 5.51
C TYR A 214 -10.20 -12.14 6.52
N LEU A 215 -10.81 -12.68 7.57
CA LEU A 215 -11.59 -11.92 8.55
C LEU A 215 -10.88 -11.88 9.93
N GLY A 216 -9.55 -12.01 9.94
CA GLY A 216 -8.79 -12.04 11.17
C GLY A 216 -9.14 -13.23 12.05
N SER A 217 -9.49 -12.96 13.30
CA SER A 217 -9.86 -13.98 14.29
C SER A 217 -11.09 -14.80 13.90
N GLU A 218 -11.95 -14.31 13.03
CA GLU A 218 -13.14 -15.00 12.55
C GLU A 218 -12.84 -16.00 11.44
N GLY A 219 -11.60 -16.01 10.90
CA GLY A 219 -11.10 -17.06 10.01
C GLY A 219 -10.90 -16.62 8.56
N VAL A 220 -10.60 -17.62 7.72
CA VAL A 220 -10.40 -17.51 6.27
C VAL A 220 -11.52 -18.24 5.56
N TYR A 221 -12.08 -17.60 4.54
CA TYR A 221 -13.17 -18.13 3.73
C TYR A 221 -12.80 -18.05 2.26
N ALA A 222 -12.80 -19.19 1.57
CA ALA A 222 -12.56 -19.25 0.13
C ALA A 222 -13.86 -19.56 -0.61
N TYR A 223 -14.13 -18.78 -1.63
CA TYR A 223 -15.28 -18.95 -2.52
C TYR A 223 -14.80 -19.13 -3.96
N ASP A 224 -15.64 -19.73 -4.81
CA ASP A 224 -15.51 -19.49 -6.24
C ASP A 224 -16.04 -18.09 -6.60
N LEU A 225 -15.90 -17.67 -7.86
CA LEU A 225 -16.35 -16.33 -8.24
C LEU A 225 -17.88 -16.17 -8.32
N ASP A 226 -18.64 -17.26 -8.22
CA ASP A 226 -20.10 -17.28 -8.14
C ASP A 226 -20.62 -17.27 -6.69
N GLY A 227 -19.67 -17.24 -5.73
CA GLY A 227 -19.95 -17.15 -4.31
C GLY A 227 -20.31 -18.48 -3.66
N ASN A 228 -19.98 -19.62 -4.27
CA ASN A 228 -20.06 -20.91 -3.62
C ASN A 228 -18.85 -21.09 -2.69
N LEU A 229 -19.09 -21.48 -1.44
CA LEU A 229 -18.04 -21.72 -0.46
C LEU A 229 -17.23 -22.96 -0.85
N LEU A 230 -15.92 -22.81 -1.00
CA LEU A 230 -14.99 -23.89 -1.33
C LEU A 230 -14.41 -24.53 -0.07
N TRP A 231 -13.89 -23.70 0.83
CA TRP A 231 -13.31 -24.15 2.11
C TRP A 231 -13.25 -22.99 3.12
N THR A 232 -13.09 -23.36 4.39
CA THR A 232 -12.84 -22.44 5.49
C THR A 232 -11.63 -22.88 6.30
N LYS A 233 -10.97 -21.93 6.96
CA LYS A 233 -9.84 -22.20 7.86
C LYS A 233 -9.92 -21.31 9.08
N ASP A 234 -9.96 -21.91 10.27
CA ASP A 234 -9.73 -21.21 11.52
C ASP A 234 -8.21 -21.19 11.80
N LEU A 235 -7.67 -20.02 12.08
CA LEU A 235 -6.25 -19.80 12.40
C LEU A 235 -6.05 -19.44 13.87
N GLY A 236 -7.13 -19.40 14.66
CA GLY A 236 -7.14 -19.00 16.06
C GLY A 236 -7.55 -17.54 16.27
N VAL A 237 -7.47 -17.10 17.51
CA VAL A 237 -7.78 -15.73 17.90
C VAL A 237 -6.52 -14.89 17.84
N PHE A 238 -6.60 -13.74 17.20
CA PHE A 238 -5.50 -12.79 17.06
C PHE A 238 -5.76 -11.58 17.96
N ASP A 239 -4.76 -11.22 18.73
CA ASP A 239 -4.76 -10.04 19.61
C ASP A 239 -3.60 -9.08 19.25
N PRO A 240 -3.64 -8.44 18.07
CA PRO A 240 -2.72 -7.37 17.79
C PRO A 240 -3.13 -6.11 18.55
N GLY A 241 -2.16 -5.51 19.20
CA GLY A 241 -2.33 -4.27 19.96
C GLY A 241 -0.96 -3.72 20.33
N PRO A 242 -0.87 -2.47 20.82
CA PRO A 242 0.41 -1.89 21.17
C PRO A 242 1.06 -2.67 22.31
N GLN A 243 2.38 -2.85 22.22
CA GLN A 243 3.11 -3.62 23.21
C GLN A 243 3.13 -2.89 24.56
N GLY A 244 2.99 -3.64 25.65
CA GLY A 244 2.97 -3.10 27.02
C GLY A 244 1.60 -2.58 27.46
N TYR A 245 0.58 -2.64 26.60
CA TYR A 245 -0.78 -2.21 26.92
C TYR A 245 -1.77 -3.37 26.72
N ASP A 246 -2.78 -3.44 27.57
CA ASP A 246 -3.89 -4.40 27.45
C ASP A 246 -4.98 -3.83 26.51
N LEU A 247 -4.57 -3.44 25.28
CA LEU A 247 -5.43 -2.87 24.27
C LEU A 247 -5.53 -3.82 23.07
N GLN A 248 -6.75 -4.01 22.56
CA GLN A 248 -7.02 -4.81 21.36
C GLN A 248 -7.43 -3.86 20.23
N TRP A 249 -6.74 -3.97 19.08
CA TRP A 249 -6.98 -3.09 17.94
C TRP A 249 -7.49 -3.83 16.69
N GLY A 250 -7.63 -5.15 16.76
CA GLY A 250 -8.06 -5.99 15.65
C GLY A 250 -6.99 -6.11 14.56
N THR A 251 -7.27 -6.94 13.57
CA THR A 251 -6.36 -7.24 12.45
C THR A 251 -6.66 -6.36 11.23
N ALA A 252 -5.64 -6.14 10.38
CA ALA A 252 -5.81 -5.42 9.11
C ALA A 252 -5.00 -6.01 7.94
N SER A 253 -4.06 -6.91 8.18
CA SER A 253 -3.32 -7.60 7.12
C SER A 253 -4.28 -8.26 6.13
N SER A 254 -4.02 -8.11 4.84
CA SER A 254 -4.82 -8.72 3.78
C SER A 254 -4.16 -10.01 3.28
N PRO A 255 -4.95 -10.97 2.76
CA PRO A 255 -4.43 -12.18 2.14
C PRO A 255 -3.69 -11.85 0.84
N VAL A 256 -2.62 -12.60 0.56
CA VAL A 256 -1.87 -12.49 -0.69
C VAL A 256 -1.94 -13.83 -1.41
N LEU A 257 -2.42 -13.81 -2.64
CA LEU A 257 -2.40 -14.98 -3.54
C LEU A 257 -1.21 -14.88 -4.49
N PHE A 258 -0.41 -15.93 -4.50
CA PHE A 258 0.71 -16.07 -5.44
C PHE A 258 0.78 -17.51 -5.93
N GLU A 259 0.59 -17.70 -7.23
CA GLU A 259 0.37 -19.03 -7.80
C GLU A 259 -0.78 -19.76 -7.08
N ASP A 260 -0.57 -21.02 -6.63
CA ASP A 260 -1.54 -21.79 -5.85
C ASP A 260 -1.36 -21.64 -4.32
N LYS A 261 -0.69 -20.59 -3.88
CA LYS A 261 -0.39 -20.32 -2.46
C LYS A 261 -1.17 -19.12 -1.93
N LEU A 262 -1.66 -19.27 -0.72
CA LEU A 262 -2.23 -18.20 0.07
C LEU A 262 -1.28 -17.86 1.22
N ILE A 263 -0.79 -16.64 1.25
CA ILE A 263 0.14 -16.13 2.24
C ILE A 263 -0.61 -15.24 3.22
N LEU A 264 -0.43 -15.47 4.52
CA LEU A 264 -1.04 -14.70 5.60
C LEU A 264 0.01 -14.34 6.65
N GLN A 265 0.17 -13.04 6.92
CA GLN A 265 0.95 -12.52 8.04
C GLN A 265 0.03 -12.35 9.24
N CYS A 266 0.31 -13.10 10.30
CA CYS A 266 -0.51 -13.20 11.51
C CYS A 266 0.31 -12.74 12.72
N ASP A 267 0.72 -11.46 12.70
CA ASP A 267 1.50 -10.87 13.78
C ASP A 267 0.60 -10.37 14.91
N GLN A 268 0.97 -10.66 16.13
CA GLN A 268 0.22 -10.35 17.35
C GLN A 268 1.16 -10.32 18.57
N LYS A 269 0.65 -9.94 19.74
CA LYS A 269 1.47 -9.80 20.96
C LYS A 269 2.27 -11.05 21.35
N LYS A 270 1.74 -12.23 21.07
CA LYS A 270 2.38 -13.55 21.35
C LYS A 270 1.94 -14.55 20.30
N ASN A 271 2.81 -15.49 19.97
CA ASN A 271 2.58 -16.52 18.96
C ASN A 271 2.35 -15.91 17.57
N SER A 272 3.11 -14.87 17.22
CA SER A 272 3.17 -14.32 15.87
C SER A 272 3.66 -15.35 14.87
N PHE A 273 3.08 -15.41 13.69
CA PHE A 273 3.52 -16.34 12.64
C PHE A 273 3.24 -15.81 11.23
N LEU A 274 4.01 -16.33 10.30
CA LEU A 274 3.73 -16.29 8.87
C LEU A 274 3.31 -17.69 8.43
N VAL A 275 2.20 -17.80 7.70
CA VAL A 275 1.70 -19.09 7.21
C VAL A 275 1.43 -19.03 5.71
N VAL A 276 1.78 -20.12 5.04
CA VAL A 276 1.41 -20.34 3.64
C VAL A 276 0.51 -21.57 3.58
N LEU A 277 -0.66 -21.35 3.00
CA LEU A 277 -1.68 -22.36 2.77
C LEU A 277 -1.78 -22.68 1.27
N SER A 278 -2.24 -23.87 0.94
CA SER A 278 -2.72 -24.20 -0.40
C SER A 278 -3.99 -23.38 -0.67
N ALA A 279 -3.98 -22.54 -1.69
CA ALA A 279 -5.16 -21.76 -2.07
C ALA A 279 -6.32 -22.66 -2.54
N LYS A 280 -6.04 -23.90 -2.97
CA LYS A 280 -7.02 -24.87 -3.46
C LYS A 280 -7.93 -25.39 -2.37
N ASP A 281 -7.38 -25.72 -1.19
CA ASP A 281 -8.09 -26.46 -0.15
C ASP A 281 -7.79 -25.99 1.29
N GLY A 282 -7.05 -24.89 1.47
CA GLY A 282 -6.71 -24.32 2.78
C GLY A 282 -5.75 -25.15 3.63
N LYS A 283 -5.13 -26.21 3.08
CA LYS A 283 -4.12 -26.99 3.80
C LYS A 283 -2.88 -26.15 4.03
N GLU A 284 -2.32 -26.25 5.24
CA GLU A 284 -1.07 -25.61 5.59
C GLU A 284 0.09 -26.29 4.86
N LEU A 285 0.83 -25.50 4.07
CA LEU A 285 2.03 -25.96 3.39
C LEU A 285 3.24 -25.80 4.32
N TRP A 286 3.33 -24.66 4.99
CA TRP A 286 4.29 -24.42 6.05
C TRP A 286 3.87 -23.22 6.93
N ARG A 287 4.43 -23.16 8.12
CA ARG A 287 4.28 -22.07 9.08
C ARG A 287 5.63 -21.80 9.74
N VAL A 288 5.96 -20.52 9.94
CA VAL A 288 7.13 -20.10 10.70
C VAL A 288 6.71 -19.13 11.79
N GLY A 289 7.20 -19.36 13.02
CA GLY A 289 7.01 -18.44 14.15
C GLY A 289 7.78 -17.14 13.92
N ARG A 290 7.19 -16.04 14.38
CA ARG A 290 7.76 -14.70 14.26
C ARG A 290 7.91 -13.98 15.61
N ASP A 291 7.73 -14.69 16.73
CA ASP A 291 7.98 -14.14 18.06
C ASP A 291 9.42 -13.64 18.17
N GLY A 292 9.60 -12.41 18.66
CA GLY A 292 10.90 -11.75 18.71
C GLY A 292 11.35 -11.11 17.37
N VAL A 293 10.70 -11.49 16.24
CA VAL A 293 10.86 -10.80 14.94
C VAL A 293 9.73 -9.78 14.76
N SER A 294 8.49 -10.16 15.05
CA SER A 294 7.37 -9.23 15.01
C SER A 294 6.40 -9.54 16.16
N ASN A 295 6.16 -8.55 17.01
CA ASN A 295 5.24 -8.64 18.14
C ASN A 295 3.84 -8.12 17.79
N HIS A 296 3.69 -7.42 16.70
CA HIS A 296 2.44 -6.99 16.08
C HIS A 296 2.71 -6.35 14.72
N SER A 297 1.74 -6.42 13.83
CA SER A 297 1.73 -5.72 12.54
C SER A 297 0.33 -5.70 11.97
N TRP A 298 0.02 -4.63 11.24
CA TRP A 298 -1.20 -4.49 10.43
C TRP A 298 -0.89 -4.47 8.93
N ALA A 299 0.39 -4.58 8.58
CA ALA A 299 0.85 -4.58 7.20
C ALA A 299 0.42 -5.85 6.45
N THR A 300 0.15 -5.70 5.17
CA THR A 300 0.02 -6.82 4.23
C THR A 300 1.41 -7.22 3.74
N PRO A 301 1.79 -8.50 3.71
CA PRO A 301 3.08 -8.91 3.17
C PRO A 301 3.13 -8.75 1.65
N ALA A 302 4.33 -8.62 1.09
CA ALA A 302 4.55 -8.61 -0.35
C ALA A 302 5.32 -9.86 -0.79
N VAL A 303 4.94 -10.46 -1.94
CA VAL A 303 5.72 -11.52 -2.60
C VAL A 303 6.52 -10.89 -3.72
N ILE A 304 7.83 -11.09 -3.70
CA ILE A 304 8.78 -10.45 -4.60
C ILE A 304 9.66 -11.50 -5.26
N THR A 305 9.65 -11.52 -6.60
CA THR A 305 10.54 -12.36 -7.39
C THR A 305 11.60 -11.47 -8.04
N ALA A 306 12.81 -11.53 -7.53
CA ALA A 306 13.94 -10.74 -8.02
C ALA A 306 15.26 -11.39 -7.62
N ALA A 307 16.36 -11.02 -8.29
CA ALA A 307 17.71 -11.52 -8.01
C ALA A 307 17.78 -13.06 -7.92
N GLY A 308 17.01 -13.76 -8.75
CA GLY A 308 17.01 -15.23 -8.83
C GLY A 308 16.30 -15.95 -7.68
N ARG A 309 15.53 -15.23 -6.85
CA ARG A 309 14.76 -15.82 -5.75
C ARG A 309 13.35 -15.20 -5.62
N THR A 310 12.43 -15.98 -5.06
CA THR A 310 11.10 -15.50 -4.64
C THR A 310 11.03 -15.46 -3.12
N GLN A 311 10.70 -14.30 -2.57
CA GLN A 311 10.65 -14.07 -1.13
C GLN A 311 9.35 -13.39 -0.71
N ILE A 312 8.93 -13.65 0.53
CA ILE A 312 7.84 -12.94 1.20
C ILE A 312 8.48 -11.89 2.10
N VAL A 313 8.15 -10.63 1.89
CA VAL A 313 8.64 -9.52 2.73
C VAL A 313 7.53 -9.08 3.65
N CYS A 314 7.80 -9.12 4.96
CA CYS A 314 6.88 -8.77 6.03
C CYS A 314 7.37 -7.52 6.76
N ASN A 315 6.58 -6.44 6.72
CA ASN A 315 6.80 -5.31 7.63
C ASN A 315 6.33 -5.70 9.03
N GLY A 316 7.15 -5.45 10.04
CA GLY A 316 6.90 -5.85 11.42
C GLY A 316 7.71 -5.02 12.41
N TRP A 317 7.46 -5.23 13.69
CA TRP A 317 8.21 -4.62 14.78
C TRP A 317 8.51 -5.67 15.86
N PRO A 318 9.76 -5.81 16.34
CA PRO A 318 10.94 -4.94 16.11
C PRO A 318 11.69 -5.13 14.79
N TYR A 319 11.34 -6.11 13.94
CA TYR A 319 12.05 -6.34 12.68
C TYR A 319 11.10 -6.43 11.48
N ILE A 320 11.54 -5.84 10.38
CA ILE A 320 11.12 -6.14 9.02
C ILE A 320 11.93 -7.36 8.58
N ALA A 321 11.32 -8.34 7.89
CA ALA A 321 12.05 -9.54 7.49
C ALA A 321 11.60 -10.09 6.13
N GLY A 322 12.54 -10.68 5.39
CA GLY A 322 12.31 -11.42 4.16
C GLY A 322 12.44 -12.92 4.39
N TYR A 323 11.49 -13.70 3.83
CA TYR A 323 11.42 -15.15 3.97
C TYR A 323 11.41 -15.81 2.59
N GLU A 324 12.09 -16.95 2.44
CA GLU A 324 12.00 -17.77 1.24
C GLU A 324 10.58 -18.31 1.06
N LEU A 325 9.96 -18.07 -0.09
CA LEU A 325 8.58 -18.50 -0.36
C LEU A 325 8.41 -20.02 -0.25
N ALA A 326 9.41 -20.79 -0.66
CA ALA A 326 9.32 -22.24 -0.72
C ALA A 326 9.32 -22.91 0.67
N THR A 327 10.06 -22.35 1.63
CA THR A 327 10.38 -23.03 2.90
C THR A 327 10.00 -22.25 4.15
N GLY A 328 9.79 -20.92 4.04
CA GLY A 328 9.62 -20.04 5.19
C GLY A 328 10.94 -19.70 5.91
N LYS A 329 12.10 -20.12 5.35
CA LYS A 329 13.40 -19.75 5.93
C LYS A 329 13.60 -18.25 5.86
N GLU A 330 13.99 -17.63 7.00
CA GLU A 330 14.36 -16.22 7.02
C GLU A 330 15.64 -16.01 6.20
N LEU A 331 15.57 -15.07 5.26
CA LEU A 331 16.67 -14.69 4.36
C LEU A 331 17.44 -13.51 4.94
N TRP A 332 16.72 -12.53 5.44
CA TRP A 332 17.26 -11.33 6.03
C TRP A 332 16.28 -10.71 7.02
N ARG A 333 16.81 -9.89 7.92
CA ARG A 333 16.05 -9.01 8.80
C ARG A 333 16.66 -7.63 8.87
N LEU A 334 15.83 -6.66 9.23
CA LEU A 334 16.15 -5.25 9.35
C LEU A 334 15.44 -4.70 10.57
N LYS A 335 16.16 -4.12 11.53
CA LYS A 335 15.55 -3.49 12.70
C LYS A 335 14.62 -2.37 12.25
N SER A 336 13.34 -2.51 12.56
CA SER A 336 12.29 -1.53 12.24
C SER A 336 12.46 -0.27 13.10
N GLY A 337 11.99 0.86 12.61
CA GLY A 337 12.01 2.12 13.36
C GLY A 337 10.76 2.32 14.20
N GLY A 338 9.64 2.55 13.57
CA GLY A 338 8.35 2.76 14.25
C GLY A 338 7.76 1.47 14.83
N ASP A 339 6.96 1.63 15.88
CA ASP A 339 6.40 0.54 16.66
C ASP A 339 5.01 0.07 16.22
N ILE A 340 4.40 0.69 15.20
CA ILE A 340 3.11 0.29 14.62
C ILE A 340 3.25 0.12 13.10
N PRO A 341 3.67 -1.06 12.61
CA PRO A 341 3.84 -1.32 11.19
C PRO A 341 2.49 -1.42 10.48
N VAL A 342 2.25 -0.53 9.50
CA VAL A 342 1.04 -0.51 8.67
C VAL A 342 1.37 -0.56 7.17
N PRO A 343 2.36 0.19 6.65
CA PRO A 343 2.65 0.20 5.21
C PRO A 343 3.12 -1.17 4.72
N THR A 344 2.61 -1.55 3.54
CA THR A 344 3.02 -2.76 2.82
C THR A 344 4.37 -2.54 2.14
N PRO A 345 5.29 -3.53 2.12
CA PRO A 345 6.50 -3.46 1.30
C PRO A 345 6.15 -3.38 -0.19
N VAL A 346 6.86 -2.53 -0.94
CA VAL A 346 6.65 -2.34 -2.38
C VAL A 346 7.94 -2.66 -3.12
N PHE A 347 7.84 -3.43 -4.21
CA PHE A 347 8.97 -3.68 -5.11
C PHE A 347 8.79 -2.87 -6.39
N ALA A 348 9.77 -2.04 -6.70
CA ALA A 348 9.84 -1.29 -7.94
C ALA A 348 11.30 -0.95 -8.27
N ASP A 349 11.64 -0.77 -9.54
CA ASP A 349 12.95 -0.33 -10.01
C ASP A 349 14.13 -1.15 -9.46
N GLY A 350 13.88 -2.45 -9.17
CA GLY A 350 14.88 -3.38 -8.65
C GLY A 350 15.18 -3.24 -7.15
N LEU A 351 14.39 -2.47 -6.39
CA LEU A 351 14.53 -2.27 -4.95
C LEU A 351 13.23 -2.57 -4.20
N ILE A 352 13.34 -2.92 -2.93
CA ILE A 352 12.22 -3.16 -2.02
C ILE A 352 12.11 -1.95 -1.09
N TYR A 353 11.01 -1.21 -1.17
CA TYR A 353 10.77 -0.03 -0.34
C TYR A 353 9.88 -0.40 0.85
N VAL A 354 10.32 -0.06 2.06
CA VAL A 354 9.57 -0.28 3.29
C VAL A 354 9.69 0.94 4.19
N THR A 355 8.59 1.33 4.80
CA THR A 355 8.56 2.40 5.81
C THR A 355 7.77 1.95 7.03
N ASN A 356 8.16 2.49 8.20
CA ASN A 356 7.46 2.27 9.46
C ASN A 356 7.72 3.46 10.38
N ALA A 357 6.77 4.36 10.53
CA ALA A 357 7.00 5.71 11.01
C ALA A 357 6.10 6.17 12.17
N HIS A 358 5.63 5.25 13.01
CA HIS A 358 4.93 5.58 14.25
C HIS A 358 5.91 5.66 15.43
N GLY A 359 5.69 6.58 16.36
CA GLY A 359 6.51 6.73 17.56
C GLY A 359 7.88 7.34 17.30
N GLY A 360 8.95 6.62 17.59
CA GLY A 360 10.35 7.04 17.56
C GLY A 360 10.91 7.32 16.16
N PRO A 361 11.98 6.63 15.71
CA PRO A 361 12.50 6.78 14.35
C PRO A 361 11.44 6.53 13.29
N LYS A 362 11.48 7.31 12.21
CA LYS A 362 10.50 7.26 11.11
C LYS A 362 11.18 6.88 9.79
N PRO A 363 11.72 5.66 9.70
CA PRO A 363 12.57 5.30 8.58
C PRO A 363 11.80 5.03 7.29
N LEU A 364 12.51 5.25 6.19
CA LEU A 364 12.19 4.76 4.86
C LEU A 364 13.43 4.04 4.32
N TYR A 365 13.26 2.78 3.94
CA TYR A 365 14.34 1.92 3.49
C TYR A 365 14.17 1.56 2.02
N ALA A 366 15.27 1.50 1.28
CA ALA A 366 15.39 0.85 -0.02
C ALA A 366 16.30 -0.36 0.11
N VAL A 367 15.72 -1.55 0.23
CA VAL A 367 16.41 -2.81 0.46
C VAL A 367 16.73 -3.47 -0.89
N LYS A 368 17.96 -3.99 -1.02
CA LYS A 368 18.36 -4.76 -2.20
C LYS A 368 17.66 -6.13 -2.20
N PRO A 369 17.17 -6.63 -3.34
CA PRO A 369 16.42 -7.87 -3.36
C PRO A 369 17.27 -9.13 -3.04
N ASP A 370 18.61 -9.04 -3.13
CA ASP A 370 19.57 -10.08 -2.76
C ASP A 370 20.10 -9.98 -1.32
N ALA A 371 19.57 -9.05 -0.51
CA ALA A 371 19.97 -8.86 0.88
C ALA A 371 19.92 -10.16 1.69
N SER A 372 20.88 -10.38 2.61
CA SER A 372 20.92 -11.57 3.46
C SER A 372 21.46 -11.26 4.85
N GLY A 373 21.03 -12.02 5.86
CA GLY A 373 21.41 -11.86 7.27
C GLY A 373 20.80 -10.61 7.91
N ASP A 374 21.39 -10.09 8.96
CA ASP A 374 20.98 -8.83 9.59
C ASP A 374 21.53 -7.66 8.79
N ILE A 375 20.61 -6.90 8.19
CA ILE A 375 20.93 -5.75 7.34
C ILE A 375 20.59 -4.42 8.03
N THR A 376 20.45 -4.43 9.34
CA THR A 376 20.25 -3.21 10.13
C THR A 376 21.39 -2.23 9.87
N PRO A 377 21.10 -0.94 9.56
CA PRO A 377 22.14 0.05 9.37
C PRO A 377 23.04 0.18 10.60
N ASP A 378 24.33 0.30 10.37
CA ASP A 378 25.27 0.68 11.42
C ASP A 378 24.93 2.07 11.97
N ALA A 379 24.90 2.22 13.29
CA ALA A 379 24.43 3.43 13.96
C ALA A 379 25.33 4.65 13.69
N ALA A 380 26.61 4.44 13.38
CA ALA A 380 27.55 5.53 13.15
C ALA A 380 27.56 6.01 11.69
N SER A 381 27.43 5.07 10.74
CA SER A 381 27.52 5.35 9.30
C SER A 381 26.16 5.49 8.62
N ASN A 382 25.08 5.03 9.25
CA ASN A 382 23.73 4.89 8.64
C ASN A 382 23.74 4.06 7.33
N THR A 383 24.66 3.11 7.19
CA THR A 383 24.78 2.27 5.99
C THR A 383 24.65 0.79 6.31
N SER A 384 24.28 0.00 5.31
CA SER A 384 24.29 -1.47 5.36
C SER A 384 24.51 -2.02 3.95
N PRO A 385 25.26 -3.12 3.78
CA PRO A 385 25.43 -3.74 2.47
C PRO A 385 24.09 -4.19 1.82
N GLY A 386 23.08 -4.51 2.63
CA GLY A 386 21.74 -4.91 2.17
C GLY A 386 20.85 -3.76 1.75
N LEU A 387 21.25 -2.50 1.99
CA LEU A 387 20.48 -1.33 1.63
C LEU A 387 21.11 -0.62 0.42
N ALA A 388 20.27 -0.08 -0.45
CA ALA A 388 20.68 0.87 -1.47
C ALA A 388 20.80 2.27 -0.84
N TRP A 389 19.82 2.65 -0.01
CA TRP A 389 19.82 3.86 0.78
C TRP A 389 18.86 3.74 1.97
N TYR A 390 18.96 4.68 2.89
CA TYR A 390 18.19 4.77 4.12
C TYR A 390 17.92 6.22 4.50
N GLU A 391 16.65 6.55 4.75
CA GLU A 391 16.21 7.84 5.29
C GLU A 391 15.66 7.60 6.71
N PRO A 392 16.30 8.15 7.78
CA PRO A 392 15.98 7.77 9.17
C PRO A 392 14.71 8.41 9.75
N SER A 393 14.19 9.50 9.16
CA SER A 393 13.25 10.37 9.89
C SER A 393 12.01 10.84 9.13
N ASN A 394 11.85 10.46 7.87
CA ASN A 394 10.83 11.02 6.99
C ASN A 394 9.89 9.97 6.34
N GLY A 395 9.81 8.78 6.91
CA GLY A 395 8.91 7.74 6.44
C GLY A 395 7.44 8.05 6.72
N ALA A 396 6.56 7.25 6.13
CA ALA A 396 5.12 7.30 6.32
C ALA A 396 4.67 6.31 7.41
N TYR A 397 3.61 6.68 8.15
CA TYR A 397 3.01 5.84 9.19
C TYR A 397 1.90 4.94 8.63
N MET A 398 0.88 5.54 8.02
CA MET A 398 -0.31 4.79 7.57
C MET A 398 -0.24 4.39 6.10
N GLN A 399 0.24 5.28 5.25
CA GLN A 399 0.20 5.11 3.82
C GLN A 399 1.39 4.33 3.30
N THR A 400 1.13 3.35 2.44
CA THR A 400 2.16 2.72 1.62
C THR A 400 2.58 3.69 0.52
N PRO A 401 3.88 3.93 0.31
CA PRO A 401 4.35 4.80 -0.76
C PRO A 401 4.03 4.23 -2.15
N VAL A 402 4.05 5.10 -3.16
CA VAL A 402 3.96 4.74 -4.58
C VAL A 402 5.27 5.08 -5.26
N ILE A 403 5.76 4.20 -6.12
CA ILE A 403 6.92 4.43 -6.96
C ILE A 403 6.43 4.53 -8.40
N LEU A 404 6.76 5.62 -9.08
CA LEU A 404 6.42 5.88 -10.47
C LEU A 404 7.52 6.72 -11.13
N ASP A 405 8.00 6.33 -12.31
CA ASP A 405 8.97 7.06 -13.11
C ASP A 405 10.23 7.48 -12.32
N ASP A 406 10.89 6.51 -11.66
CA ASP A 406 12.06 6.68 -10.79
C ASP A 406 11.84 7.62 -9.58
N LEU A 407 10.60 7.97 -9.24
CA LEU A 407 10.23 8.79 -8.09
C LEU A 407 9.42 8.01 -7.07
N LEU A 408 9.78 8.16 -5.79
CA LEU A 408 9.05 7.61 -4.65
C LEU A 408 8.22 8.72 -3.98
N TYR A 409 6.92 8.52 -3.91
CA TYR A 409 5.95 9.43 -3.31
C TYR A 409 5.52 8.88 -1.95
N SER A 410 5.96 9.50 -0.87
CA SER A 410 5.65 9.15 0.51
C SER A 410 4.82 10.27 1.16
N CYS A 411 3.61 9.95 1.58
CA CYS A 411 2.73 10.90 2.25
C CYS A 411 2.52 10.47 3.71
N SER A 412 2.68 11.40 4.65
CA SER A 412 2.43 11.11 6.05
C SER A 412 0.93 11.11 6.37
N ASP A 413 0.57 10.54 7.54
CA ASP A 413 -0.79 10.58 8.10
C ASP A 413 -1.37 11.99 8.27
N ARG A 414 -0.51 13.03 8.25
CA ARG A 414 -0.87 14.45 8.32
C ARG A 414 -0.87 15.16 6.97
N GLY A 415 -0.75 14.42 5.86
CA GLY A 415 -0.77 14.98 4.51
C GLY A 415 0.52 15.67 4.07
N VAL A 416 1.65 15.43 4.75
CA VAL A 416 2.94 15.92 4.25
C VAL A 416 3.46 14.93 3.22
N LEU A 417 3.44 15.34 1.97
CA LEU A 417 3.98 14.62 0.84
C LEU A 417 5.47 14.94 0.69
N LYS A 418 6.30 13.91 0.65
CA LYS A 418 7.72 13.99 0.31
C LYS A 418 7.99 13.12 -0.90
N VAL A 419 8.71 13.66 -1.86
CA VAL A 419 9.05 12.96 -3.09
C VAL A 419 10.55 12.82 -3.20
N TYR A 420 10.99 11.59 -3.42
CA TYR A 420 12.39 11.22 -3.48
C TYR A 420 12.73 10.64 -4.85
N ASP A 421 13.97 10.77 -5.26
CA ASP A 421 14.54 9.90 -6.25
C ASP A 421 14.55 8.46 -5.69
N ALA A 422 13.88 7.55 -6.34
CA ALA A 422 13.67 6.20 -5.82
C ALA A 422 14.99 5.41 -5.71
N ARG A 423 15.95 5.63 -6.61
CA ARG A 423 17.21 4.89 -6.65
C ARG A 423 18.24 5.39 -5.62
N THR A 424 18.21 6.69 -5.32
CA THR A 424 19.23 7.34 -4.49
C THR A 424 18.74 7.82 -3.12
N GLY A 425 17.43 7.93 -2.93
CA GLY A 425 16.82 8.52 -1.72
C GLY A 425 16.95 10.05 -1.65
N GLN A 426 17.43 10.72 -2.72
CA GLN A 426 17.54 12.16 -2.74
C GLN A 426 16.16 12.82 -2.72
N LEU A 427 15.88 13.66 -1.72
CA LEU A 427 14.64 14.44 -1.64
C LEU A 427 14.55 15.41 -2.82
N ARG A 428 13.44 15.38 -3.55
CA ARG A 428 13.13 16.27 -4.66
C ARG A 428 12.31 17.47 -4.21
N TYR A 429 11.21 17.22 -3.49
CA TYR A 429 10.38 18.30 -2.92
C TYR A 429 9.57 17.80 -1.72
N THR A 430 9.05 18.76 -0.97
CA THR A 430 8.11 18.53 0.14
C THR A 430 6.93 19.46 -0.04
N GLU A 431 5.71 18.93 0.05
CA GLU A 431 4.46 19.70 -0.05
C GLU A 431 3.42 19.21 0.95
N ARG A 432 2.40 20.02 1.16
CA ARG A 432 1.30 19.68 2.06
C ARG A 432 0.00 19.50 1.28
N LEU A 433 -0.61 18.34 1.46
CA LEU A 433 -1.97 18.05 1.03
C LEU A 433 -2.92 18.31 2.22
N GLY A 434 -4.03 19.03 1.94
CA GLY A 434 -5.01 19.35 2.99
C GLY A 434 -4.59 20.43 3.98
N ALA A 435 -5.41 20.63 5.01
CA ALA A 435 -5.27 21.72 5.99
C ALA A 435 -4.33 21.40 7.17
N GLY A 436 -3.70 20.22 7.21
CA GLY A 436 -2.81 19.80 8.31
C GLY A 436 -3.52 19.20 9.52
N THR A 437 -4.83 19.38 9.65
CA THR A 437 -5.71 18.68 10.61
C THR A 437 -6.40 17.47 10.00
N THR A 438 -6.37 17.37 8.67
CA THR A 438 -6.93 16.27 7.87
C THR A 438 -6.07 15.02 8.00
N GLY A 439 -6.71 13.88 8.28
CA GLY A 439 -6.06 12.57 8.35
C GLY A 439 -5.92 11.91 6.99
N PHE A 440 -4.84 11.17 6.78
CA PHE A 440 -4.60 10.39 5.56
C PHE A 440 -4.24 8.94 5.92
N SER A 441 -5.20 8.04 5.82
CA SER A 441 -5.02 6.58 6.08
C SER A 441 -5.02 5.75 4.81
N SER A 442 -5.79 6.15 3.79
CA SER A 442 -5.84 5.53 2.47
C SER A 442 -4.50 5.61 1.76
N SER A 443 -3.94 4.50 1.31
CA SER A 443 -2.72 4.51 0.49
C SER A 443 -2.99 5.09 -0.90
N PRO A 444 -2.10 5.94 -1.42
CA PRO A 444 -2.26 6.52 -2.76
C PRO A 444 -2.11 5.47 -3.86
N ILE A 445 -2.64 5.81 -5.02
CA ILE A 445 -2.42 5.08 -6.28
C ILE A 445 -1.91 6.01 -7.36
N ALA A 446 -1.24 5.44 -8.36
CA ALA A 446 -0.80 6.15 -9.54
C ALA A 446 -1.45 5.58 -10.81
N VAL A 447 -1.92 6.46 -11.70
CA VAL A 447 -2.48 6.10 -13.01
C VAL A 447 -2.14 7.19 -14.01
N ASP A 448 -1.57 6.84 -15.16
CA ASP A 448 -1.32 7.76 -16.26
C ASP A 448 -0.65 9.08 -15.82
N SER A 449 0.52 8.99 -15.21
CA SER A 449 1.28 10.14 -14.71
C SER A 449 0.53 11.01 -13.68
N LYS A 450 -0.48 10.49 -13.01
CA LYS A 450 -1.24 11.16 -11.93
C LYS A 450 -1.25 10.31 -10.68
N LEU A 451 -1.18 10.98 -9.53
CA LEU A 451 -1.32 10.33 -8.23
C LEU A 451 -2.57 10.83 -7.51
N TYR A 452 -3.25 9.92 -6.82
CA TYR A 452 -4.52 10.12 -6.15
C TYR A 452 -4.36 9.87 -4.65
N PHE A 453 -4.47 10.93 -3.84
CA PHE A 453 -4.36 10.88 -2.37
C PHE A 453 -5.72 11.18 -1.76
N ALA A 454 -6.32 10.20 -1.10
CA ALA A 454 -7.61 10.40 -0.41
C ALA A 454 -7.39 10.71 1.08
N SER A 455 -8.05 11.76 1.55
CA SER A 455 -8.17 12.05 2.97
C SER A 455 -9.28 11.22 3.62
N GLU A 456 -9.24 11.11 4.94
CA GLU A 456 -10.26 10.40 5.72
C GLU A 456 -11.64 11.04 5.59
N GLU A 457 -11.70 12.36 5.38
CA GLU A 457 -12.93 13.12 5.17
C GLU A 457 -13.52 12.93 3.76
N GLY A 458 -12.80 12.22 2.87
CA GLY A 458 -13.25 11.93 1.51
C GLY A 458 -12.91 13.01 0.48
N GLU A 459 -11.93 13.86 0.78
CA GLU A 459 -11.30 14.72 -0.22
C GLU A 459 -10.21 13.96 -0.96
N VAL A 460 -10.17 14.04 -2.27
CA VAL A 460 -9.12 13.38 -3.08
C VAL A 460 -8.31 14.43 -3.82
N TYR A 461 -7.04 14.48 -3.51
CA TYR A 461 -6.05 15.35 -4.14
C TYR A 461 -5.41 14.61 -5.31
N VAL A 462 -5.55 15.14 -6.51
CA VAL A 462 -4.94 14.60 -7.73
C VAL A 462 -3.76 15.48 -8.10
N ILE A 463 -2.57 14.91 -8.09
CA ILE A 463 -1.34 15.62 -8.47
C ILE A 463 -0.76 15.00 -9.74
N LYS A 464 -0.02 15.78 -10.50
CA LYS A 464 0.79 15.29 -11.59
C LYS A 464 2.06 14.63 -11.05
N ALA A 465 2.41 13.48 -11.61
CA ALA A 465 3.69 12.85 -11.32
C ALA A 465 4.84 13.69 -11.90
N GLY A 466 5.95 13.79 -11.17
CA GLY A 466 7.12 14.52 -11.60
C GLY A 466 7.96 15.06 -10.45
N ALA A 467 9.10 15.67 -10.80
CA ALA A 467 10.06 16.21 -9.84
C ALA A 467 9.67 17.58 -9.26
N GLN A 468 8.51 18.11 -9.65
CA GLN A 468 7.93 19.37 -9.16
C GLN A 468 6.46 19.12 -8.81
N PHE A 469 5.97 19.79 -7.76
CA PHE A 469 4.58 19.68 -7.35
C PHE A 469 3.64 20.43 -8.30
N GLU A 470 2.60 19.74 -8.76
CA GLU A 470 1.50 20.33 -9.52
C GLU A 470 0.18 19.70 -9.06
N LEU A 471 -0.67 20.46 -8.36
CA LEU A 471 -2.01 20.03 -7.99
C LEU A 471 -2.94 20.20 -9.18
N LEU A 472 -3.46 19.10 -9.72
CA LEU A 472 -4.39 19.09 -10.86
C LEU A 472 -5.83 19.35 -10.43
N SER A 473 -6.26 18.75 -9.32
CA SER A 473 -7.61 18.92 -8.79
C SER A 473 -7.74 18.49 -7.35
N LYS A 474 -8.80 18.98 -6.70
CA LYS A 474 -9.34 18.50 -5.43
C LYS A 474 -10.78 18.04 -5.67
N ASN A 475 -11.09 16.79 -5.32
CA ASN A 475 -12.36 16.14 -5.62
C ASN A 475 -13.02 15.66 -4.32
N LEU A 476 -14.35 15.42 -4.36
CA LEU A 476 -15.11 14.98 -3.20
C LEU A 476 -15.72 13.59 -3.45
N LEU A 477 -15.67 12.73 -2.44
CA LEU A 477 -16.36 11.44 -2.38
C LEU A 477 -17.71 11.56 -1.65
N GLY A 478 -17.91 12.64 -0.88
CA GLY A 478 -19.14 12.91 -0.13
C GLY A 478 -19.33 12.04 1.10
N GLU A 479 -18.32 11.26 1.50
CA GLU A 479 -18.31 10.40 2.68
C GLU A 479 -16.89 10.15 3.16
N ILE A 480 -16.73 9.74 4.40
CA ILE A 480 -15.46 9.22 4.96
C ILE A 480 -14.91 8.12 4.05
N ALA A 481 -13.60 8.19 3.75
CA ALA A 481 -12.90 7.23 2.90
C ALA A 481 -11.52 6.90 3.49
N MET A 482 -11.38 5.72 4.08
CA MET A 482 -10.13 5.22 4.66
C MET A 482 -9.55 4.02 3.89
N ALA A 483 -10.36 3.38 3.06
CA ALA A 483 -9.93 2.30 2.18
C ALA A 483 -9.13 2.85 0.99
N SER A 484 -8.10 2.12 0.58
CA SER A 484 -7.34 2.45 -0.64
C SER A 484 -8.19 2.16 -1.88
N PRO A 485 -8.14 3.02 -2.92
CA PRO A 485 -8.91 2.80 -4.13
C PRO A 485 -8.36 1.65 -4.98
N ALA A 486 -9.21 1.18 -5.90
CA ALA A 486 -8.85 0.26 -6.96
C ALA A 486 -9.01 0.92 -8.33
N VAL A 487 -8.34 0.36 -9.34
CA VAL A 487 -8.41 0.80 -10.73
C VAL A 487 -8.79 -0.35 -11.65
N SER A 488 -9.68 -0.11 -12.59
CA SER A 488 -9.94 -1.05 -13.68
C SER A 488 -10.54 -0.32 -14.88
N GLU A 489 -10.03 -0.59 -16.08
CA GLU A 489 -10.58 -0.13 -17.37
C GLU A 489 -10.98 1.37 -17.37
N ASN A 490 -10.05 2.25 -17.04
CA ASN A 490 -10.25 3.70 -17.02
C ASN A 490 -11.26 4.19 -15.95
N ALA A 491 -11.51 3.43 -14.91
CA ALA A 491 -12.34 3.83 -13.78
C ALA A 491 -11.63 3.66 -12.45
N LEU A 492 -11.91 4.56 -11.51
CA LEU A 492 -11.52 4.50 -10.11
C LEU A 492 -12.68 3.94 -9.29
N TYR A 493 -12.36 3.09 -8.31
CA TYR A 493 -13.35 2.50 -7.41
C TYR A 493 -12.95 2.80 -5.97
N TYR A 494 -13.75 3.59 -5.27
CA TYR A 494 -13.56 3.94 -3.87
C TYR A 494 -14.56 3.20 -2.98
N ARG A 495 -14.08 2.59 -1.89
CA ARG A 495 -14.93 2.17 -0.78
C ARG A 495 -14.98 3.32 0.22
N THR A 496 -16.15 3.94 0.33
CA THR A 496 -16.45 4.95 1.36
C THR A 496 -17.14 4.29 2.55
N ARG A 497 -17.50 5.05 3.58
CA ARG A 497 -18.15 4.52 4.78
C ARG A 497 -19.39 3.67 4.45
N GLY A 498 -20.24 4.16 3.55
CA GLY A 498 -21.52 3.52 3.25
C GLY A 498 -21.66 2.98 1.83
N HIS A 499 -20.71 3.25 0.93
CA HIS A 499 -20.86 2.95 -0.50
C HIS A 499 -19.60 2.41 -1.13
N VAL A 500 -19.76 1.76 -2.28
CA VAL A 500 -18.72 1.69 -3.32
C VAL A 500 -19.10 2.70 -4.41
N VAL A 501 -18.14 3.50 -4.82
CA VAL A 501 -18.31 4.56 -5.82
C VAL A 501 -17.40 4.29 -7.01
N ALA A 502 -17.96 4.21 -8.22
CA ALA A 502 -17.20 4.11 -9.46
C ALA A 502 -17.15 5.47 -10.15
N ILE A 503 -15.94 5.93 -10.44
CA ILE A 503 -15.63 7.23 -11.04
C ILE A 503 -15.01 6.98 -12.40
N ALA A 504 -15.58 7.53 -13.45
CA ALA A 504 -15.05 7.46 -14.81
C ALA A 504 -15.50 8.72 -15.59
N GLU A 505 -14.68 9.15 -16.52
CA GLU A 505 -15.08 10.19 -17.48
C GLU A 505 -16.28 9.71 -18.30
N ARG A 506 -17.23 10.60 -18.52
CA ARG A 506 -18.42 10.41 -19.36
C ARG A 506 -18.25 11.14 -20.68
#